data_9c8b81e5623f50c54cc2d3f746bfd8fb
#
_entry.id   9c8b81e5623f50c54cc2d3f746bfd8fb
#
_cell.length_a   1.000
_cell.length_b   1.000
_cell.length_c   1.000
_cell.angle_alpha   90.00
_cell.angle_beta   90.00
_cell.angle_gamma   90.00
#
_symmetry.space_group_name_H-M   'P 1'
#
loop_
_entity.id
_entity.type
_entity.pdbx_description
1 polymer ?
#
loop_
_entity_poly.entity_id
_entity_poly.type
_entity_poly.pdbx_seq_one_letter_code
_entity_poly.pdbx_strand_id
1 'polypeptide(L)'
;MNTIQKFDTIHQYNEFLGQETLHPLVNVINLAQSCRLRHGLHSFGFYTVFLKEIKCGNLRYGCNYYDYQEGTLVFLAPGQVIGVEDDGKVYQPQGMALVFHPDLLRGTTLGRTIKDYTFFSYQVNEALHLSEQERHIIIDCFRNIEEELYHPIDKHSQRLIVSNIELFLNYCVRFYDRQFITRENVNKDILTRFENLLNDYFYSEKPESSGLPTVKYCADQMHLSANYFGDLIKKETGSSFVDLLTKKRIETARELVLGSSMKMREIAERCGYSDQHYFSYCFKKYCGVSPNAMRQEKE
;
A
#
# COMPACT_ATOMS: atom_id res chain seq x y z
N MET A 1 23.40 -3.74 18.70
CA MET A 1 22.21 -4.39 18.08
C MET A 1 21.01 -3.51 18.40
N ASN A 2 20.35 -2.95 17.40
CA ASN A 2 19.16 -2.15 17.63
C ASN A 2 18.04 -3.07 18.11
N THR A 3 17.68 -2.98 19.38
CA THR A 3 16.61 -3.79 19.97
C THR A 3 15.27 -3.21 19.54
N ILE A 4 14.43 -4.02 18.90
CA ILE A 4 13.06 -3.62 18.54
C ILE A 4 12.21 -3.68 19.82
N GLN A 5 11.63 -2.55 20.21
CA GLN A 5 10.68 -2.48 21.30
C GLN A 5 9.30 -2.92 20.80
N LYS A 6 8.73 -3.95 21.44
CA LYS A 6 7.43 -4.50 21.06
C LYS A 6 6.35 -4.08 22.04
N PHE A 7 5.19 -3.71 21.50
CA PHE A 7 3.99 -3.39 22.22
C PHE A 7 2.86 -4.32 21.72
N ASP A 8 2.55 -5.35 22.50
CA ASP A 8 1.50 -6.31 22.13
C ASP A 8 0.11 -5.81 22.50
N THR A 9 0.01 -4.90 23.48
CA THR A 9 -1.26 -4.32 23.95
C THR A 9 -1.22 -2.79 23.92
N ILE A 10 -2.41 -2.18 23.80
CA ILE A 10 -2.56 -0.72 23.86
C ILE A 10 -2.14 -0.18 25.22
N HIS A 11 -2.42 -0.94 26.30
CA HIS A 11 -2.00 -0.57 27.64
C HIS A 11 -0.46 -0.39 27.75
N GLN A 12 0.33 -1.34 27.22
CA GLN A 12 1.80 -1.24 27.23
C GLN A 12 2.28 0.01 26.48
N TYR A 13 1.62 0.36 25.36
CA TYR A 13 1.98 1.55 24.60
C TYR A 13 1.58 2.83 25.32
N ASN A 14 0.39 2.87 25.93
CA ASN A 14 -0.05 4.01 26.73
C ASN A 14 0.89 4.25 27.93
N GLU A 15 1.24 3.19 28.65
CA GLU A 15 2.20 3.26 29.77
C GLU A 15 3.55 3.83 29.32
N PHE A 16 4.08 3.35 28.19
CA PHE A 16 5.31 3.86 27.60
C PHE A 16 5.23 5.37 27.25
N LEU A 17 4.05 5.84 26.83
CA LEU A 17 3.80 7.24 26.52
C LEU A 17 3.42 8.09 27.75
N GLY A 18 3.25 7.47 28.93
CA GLY A 18 2.75 8.15 30.12
C GLY A 18 1.27 8.56 30.03
N GLN A 19 0.48 7.79 29.29
CA GLN A 19 -0.95 8.03 29.05
C GLN A 19 -1.84 7.05 29.84
N GLU A 20 -3.03 7.49 30.22
CA GLU A 20 -4.04 6.63 30.82
C GLU A 20 -4.69 5.70 29.78
N THR A 21 -5.06 4.49 30.20
CA THR A 21 -5.77 3.54 29.34
C THR A 21 -7.26 3.58 29.65
N LEU A 22 -8.02 4.31 28.83
CA LEU A 22 -9.50 4.40 28.99
C LEU A 22 -10.20 3.17 28.42
N HIS A 23 -9.69 2.58 27.36
CA HIS A 23 -10.25 1.38 26.73
C HIS A 23 -9.14 0.39 26.36
N PRO A 24 -9.28 -0.92 26.62
CA PRO A 24 -8.20 -1.90 26.42
C PRO A 24 -7.85 -2.15 24.93
N LEU A 25 -8.78 -1.88 24.00
CA LEU A 25 -8.66 -2.27 22.60
C LEU A 25 -8.57 -1.08 21.62
N VAL A 26 -8.68 0.16 22.10
CA VAL A 26 -8.58 1.36 21.26
C VAL A 26 -8.14 2.56 22.08
N ASN A 27 -7.37 3.46 21.46
CA ASN A 27 -7.07 4.78 22.03
C ASN A 27 -6.81 5.81 20.93
N VAL A 28 -7.11 7.07 21.25
CA VAL A 28 -6.68 8.26 20.50
C VAL A 28 -5.69 9.01 21.37
N ILE A 29 -4.49 9.22 20.89
CA ILE A 29 -3.37 9.72 21.66
C ILE A 29 -2.92 11.06 21.09
N ASN A 30 -2.92 12.11 21.92
CA ASN A 30 -2.24 13.35 21.59
C ASN A 30 -0.74 13.21 21.94
N LEU A 31 0.09 13.03 20.92
CA LEU A 31 1.51 12.77 21.09
C LEU A 31 2.26 13.98 21.71
N ALA A 32 1.76 15.18 21.53
CA ALA A 32 2.35 16.37 22.16
C ALA A 32 2.23 16.37 23.70
N GLN A 33 1.28 15.61 24.23
CA GLN A 33 1.05 15.44 25.68
C GLN A 33 1.75 14.18 26.25
N SER A 34 2.41 13.38 25.41
CA SER A 34 3.15 12.21 25.86
C SER A 34 4.49 12.60 26.50
N CYS A 35 5.14 11.66 27.17
CA CYS A 35 6.50 11.86 27.64
C CYS A 35 7.47 12.01 26.46
N ARG A 36 8.63 12.61 26.73
CA ARG A 36 9.70 12.71 25.74
C ARG A 36 10.26 11.33 25.43
N LEU A 37 10.46 11.06 24.15
CA LEU A 37 10.93 9.77 23.65
C LEU A 37 12.36 9.86 23.13
N ARG A 38 13.04 8.71 23.07
CA ARG A 38 14.25 8.51 22.27
C ARG A 38 13.87 7.86 20.94
N HIS A 39 14.69 8.09 19.94
CA HIS A 39 14.56 7.34 18.69
C HIS A 39 14.76 5.85 18.98
N GLY A 40 14.06 5.00 18.25
CA GLY A 40 14.12 3.56 18.40
C GLY A 40 13.24 2.88 17.36
N LEU A 41 13.41 1.55 17.25
CA LEU A 41 12.56 0.71 16.42
C LEU A 41 11.43 0.14 17.27
N HIS A 42 10.19 0.34 16.82
CA HIS A 42 8.98 -0.11 17.49
C HIS A 42 8.19 -1.07 16.61
N SER A 43 7.56 -2.04 17.23
CA SER A 43 6.60 -2.96 16.59
C SER A 43 5.34 -3.04 17.43
N PHE A 44 4.18 -2.95 16.78
CA PHE A 44 2.87 -2.92 17.44
C PHE A 44 2.08 -4.18 17.11
N GLY A 45 1.46 -4.82 18.11
CA GLY A 45 0.51 -5.92 17.92
C GLY A 45 -0.88 -5.47 17.46
N PHE A 46 -1.06 -4.19 17.15
CA PHE A 46 -2.31 -3.54 16.81
C PHE A 46 -2.15 -2.58 15.64
N TYR A 47 -3.25 -2.19 15.01
CA TYR A 47 -3.28 -1.17 13.98
C TYR A 47 -2.93 0.19 14.58
N THR A 48 -2.07 0.93 13.90
CA THR A 48 -1.62 2.26 14.33
C THR A 48 -1.69 3.22 13.15
N VAL A 49 -2.30 4.38 13.39
CA VAL A 49 -2.35 5.47 12.42
C VAL A 49 -1.78 6.71 13.07
N PHE A 50 -0.70 7.24 12.52
CA PHE A 50 -0.10 8.49 12.98
C PHE A 50 -0.53 9.64 12.08
N LEU A 51 -1.15 10.66 12.65
CA LEU A 51 -1.32 11.96 12.04
C LEU A 51 -0.15 12.84 12.47
N LYS A 52 0.79 13.09 11.56
CA LYS A 52 1.95 13.94 11.78
C LYS A 52 1.65 15.37 11.34
N GLU A 53 1.83 16.33 12.24
CA GLU A 53 1.53 17.75 12.03
C GLU A 53 2.76 18.62 11.76
N ILE A 54 3.97 18.07 11.85
CA ILE A 54 5.20 18.82 11.66
C ILE A 54 5.67 18.67 10.21
N LYS A 55 6.15 19.78 9.63
CA LYS A 55 7.07 19.78 8.50
C LYS A 55 8.22 18.84 8.83
N CYS A 56 8.15 17.60 8.38
CA CYS A 56 9.29 16.71 8.47
C CYS A 56 10.36 17.25 7.53
N GLY A 57 11.18 18.18 8.05
CA GLY A 57 12.34 18.68 7.36
C GLY A 57 13.21 17.48 6.94
N ASN A 58 13.52 17.41 5.66
CA ASN A 58 14.50 16.49 5.08
C ASN A 58 14.24 14.97 5.16
N LEU A 59 13.03 14.50 5.07
CA LEU A 59 12.82 13.14 4.62
C LEU A 59 13.17 13.07 3.12
N ARG A 60 14.43 12.72 2.83
CA ARG A 60 14.89 12.36 1.49
C ARG A 60 14.26 11.02 1.12
N TYR A 61 13.26 11.05 0.27
CA TYR A 61 12.75 9.87 -0.41
C TYR A 61 12.92 10.05 -1.91
N GLY A 62 13.91 9.39 -2.47
CA GLY A 62 14.22 9.50 -3.89
C GLY A 62 14.56 10.93 -4.33
N CYS A 63 14.25 11.27 -5.57
CA CYS A 63 14.58 12.57 -6.19
C CYS A 63 13.56 13.69 -5.93
N ASN A 64 12.49 13.46 -5.17
CA ASN A 64 11.40 14.43 -5.02
C ASN A 64 11.27 14.96 -3.60
N TYR A 65 11.29 16.28 -3.47
CA TYR A 65 10.88 17.02 -2.27
C TYR A 65 9.36 17.14 -2.31
N TYR A 66 8.68 16.58 -1.30
CA TYR A 66 7.24 16.79 -1.11
C TYR A 66 7.04 17.81 0.00
N ASP A 67 6.24 18.84 -0.31
CA ASP A 67 5.84 19.87 0.64
C ASP A 67 4.70 19.33 1.51
N TYR A 68 5.04 18.83 2.70
CA TYR A 68 4.12 18.29 3.70
C TYR A 68 3.57 19.43 4.58
N GLN A 69 2.80 20.35 4.00
CA GLN A 69 2.50 21.59 4.75
C GLN A 69 1.40 21.41 5.80
N GLU A 70 0.48 20.44 5.65
CA GLU A 70 -0.77 20.51 6.41
C GLU A 70 -1.14 19.23 7.18
N GLY A 71 -0.46 18.14 6.98
CA GLY A 71 -0.62 16.89 7.71
C GLY A 71 -0.35 15.64 6.87
N THR A 72 0.15 14.61 7.52
CA THR A 72 0.47 13.34 6.87
C THR A 72 -0.01 12.18 7.72
N LEU A 73 -0.79 11.27 7.13
CA LEU A 73 -1.17 10.00 7.74
C LEU A 73 -0.22 8.89 7.35
N VAL A 74 0.28 8.19 8.36
CA VAL A 74 1.08 6.96 8.22
C VAL A 74 0.32 5.81 8.86
N PHE A 75 0.16 4.72 8.13
CA PHE A 75 -0.62 3.55 8.53
C PHE A 75 0.31 2.37 8.80
N LEU A 76 0.06 1.65 9.88
CA LEU A 76 0.82 0.46 10.27
C LEU A 76 -0.15 -0.67 10.60
N ALA A 77 0.03 -1.81 9.93
CA ALA A 77 -0.63 -3.06 10.31
C ALA A 77 0.08 -3.71 11.51
N PRO A 78 -0.61 -4.58 12.27
CA PRO A 78 0.02 -5.36 13.33
C PRO A 78 1.27 -6.10 12.86
N GLY A 79 2.35 -6.03 13.65
CA GLY A 79 3.63 -6.70 13.39
C GLY A 79 4.62 -5.91 12.53
N GLN A 80 4.23 -4.80 11.92
CA GLN A 80 5.16 -3.94 11.19
C GLN A 80 6.12 -3.22 12.16
N VAL A 81 7.35 -2.99 11.68
CA VAL A 81 8.38 -2.26 12.41
C VAL A 81 8.50 -0.86 11.83
N ILE A 82 8.47 0.14 12.71
CA ILE A 82 8.70 1.54 12.37
C ILE A 82 9.71 2.15 13.33
N GLY A 83 10.38 3.18 12.89
CA GLY A 83 11.24 3.99 13.74
C GLY A 83 12.49 4.43 13.02
N VAL A 84 13.34 5.12 13.77
CA VAL A 84 14.64 5.62 13.35
C VAL A 84 15.67 5.02 14.29
N GLU A 85 16.87 4.75 13.81
CA GLU A 85 17.98 4.31 14.65
C GLU A 85 18.22 5.31 15.79
N ASP A 86 18.44 4.76 16.98
CA ASP A 86 18.70 5.60 18.17
C ASP A 86 20.01 6.40 17.99
N ASP A 87 19.87 7.71 17.90
CA ASP A 87 20.96 8.67 17.83
C ASP A 87 21.31 9.26 19.22
N GLY A 88 20.71 8.72 20.28
CA GLY A 88 20.87 9.17 21.66
C GLY A 88 20.12 10.46 22.00
N LYS A 89 19.40 11.07 21.04
CA LYS A 89 18.66 12.30 21.28
C LYS A 89 17.26 12.01 21.79
N VAL A 90 16.79 12.91 22.62
CA VAL A 90 15.42 12.93 23.15
C VAL A 90 14.61 13.95 22.36
N TYR A 91 13.42 13.57 21.93
CA TYR A 91 12.50 14.44 21.19
C TYR A 91 11.11 14.43 21.81
N GLN A 92 10.34 15.48 21.58
CA GLN A 92 8.93 15.54 21.89
C GLN A 92 8.14 15.14 20.63
N PRO A 93 7.46 14.00 20.62
CA PRO A 93 6.60 13.66 19.47
C PRO A 93 5.45 14.66 19.35
N GLN A 94 4.98 14.86 18.13
CA GLN A 94 3.92 15.80 17.81
C GLN A 94 2.87 15.13 16.95
N GLY A 95 1.64 15.64 16.97
CA GLY A 95 0.52 15.11 16.21
C GLY A 95 -0.35 14.19 17.05
N MET A 96 -1.14 13.36 16.36
CA MET A 96 -2.08 12.42 17.00
C MET A 96 -1.81 11.00 16.52
N ALA A 97 -2.21 10.02 17.33
CA ALA A 97 -2.23 8.62 16.95
C ALA A 97 -3.59 7.99 17.27
N LEU A 98 -4.17 7.28 16.29
CA LEU A 98 -5.27 6.33 16.52
C LEU A 98 -4.66 4.94 16.56
N VAL A 99 -4.89 4.21 17.65
CA VAL A 99 -4.46 2.83 17.83
C VAL A 99 -5.67 1.95 18.13
N PHE A 100 -5.77 0.79 17.47
CA PHE A 100 -6.87 -0.15 17.72
C PHE A 100 -6.44 -1.61 17.51
N HIS A 101 -6.79 -2.46 18.48
CA HIS A 101 -6.41 -3.86 18.47
C HIS A 101 -7.32 -4.67 17.53
N PRO A 102 -6.83 -5.71 16.83
CA PRO A 102 -7.65 -6.57 15.97
C PRO A 102 -8.87 -7.17 16.69
N ASP A 103 -8.78 -7.43 17.99
CA ASP A 103 -9.89 -7.97 18.78
C ASP A 103 -11.09 -7.01 18.88
N LEU A 104 -10.87 -5.70 18.77
CA LEU A 104 -11.97 -4.71 18.67
C LEU A 104 -12.86 -4.97 17.47
N LEU A 105 -12.26 -5.43 16.37
CA LEU A 105 -12.94 -5.65 15.09
C LEU A 105 -13.62 -7.03 15.01
N ARG A 106 -13.37 -7.91 15.99
CA ARG A 106 -13.89 -9.28 15.97
C ARG A 106 -15.42 -9.30 15.94
N GLY A 107 -15.99 -10.02 14.98
CA GLY A 107 -17.46 -10.12 14.79
C GLY A 107 -18.10 -8.94 14.05
N THR A 108 -17.34 -7.91 13.67
CA THR A 108 -17.85 -6.74 12.95
C THR A 108 -17.68 -6.85 11.42
N THR A 109 -18.36 -6.01 10.66
CA THR A 109 -18.18 -5.89 9.21
C THR A 109 -16.75 -5.44 8.88
N LEU A 110 -16.26 -4.42 9.56
CA LEU A 110 -14.89 -3.91 9.38
C LEU A 110 -13.84 -5.00 9.62
N GLY A 111 -14.04 -5.90 10.59
CA GLY A 111 -13.10 -7.01 10.82
C GLY A 111 -12.98 -7.98 9.65
N ARG A 112 -14.01 -8.08 8.79
CA ARG A 112 -13.98 -8.87 7.55
C ARG A 112 -13.32 -8.13 6.40
N THR A 113 -13.50 -6.81 6.34
CA THR A 113 -13.07 -5.95 5.21
C THR A 113 -11.79 -5.14 5.51
N ILE A 114 -11.21 -5.23 6.71
CA ILE A 114 -10.01 -4.46 7.06
C ILE A 114 -8.83 -4.69 6.10
N LYS A 115 -8.76 -5.86 5.49
CA LYS A 115 -7.72 -6.22 4.51
C LYS A 115 -7.88 -5.47 3.16
N ASP A 116 -9.06 -4.94 2.90
CA ASP A 116 -9.35 -4.18 1.67
C ASP A 116 -8.77 -2.76 1.74
N TYR A 117 -8.41 -2.30 2.96
CA TYR A 117 -7.69 -1.05 3.17
C TYR A 117 -6.17 -1.28 2.97
N THR A 118 -5.77 -1.37 1.70
CA THR A 118 -4.42 -1.75 1.23
C THR A 118 -3.31 -0.85 1.77
N PHE A 119 -3.62 0.39 2.11
CA PHE A 119 -2.67 1.38 2.63
C PHE A 119 -2.06 1.02 4.00
N PHE A 120 -2.62 0.09 4.76
CA PHE A 120 -1.93 -0.48 5.92
C PHE A 120 -0.69 -1.31 5.56
N SER A 121 -0.51 -1.62 4.28
CA SER A 121 0.66 -2.34 3.75
C SER A 121 1.58 -1.46 2.88
N TYR A 122 1.31 -0.16 2.83
CA TYR A 122 2.15 0.80 2.12
C TYR A 122 3.43 1.10 2.92
N GLN A 123 4.45 1.60 2.23
CA GLN A 123 5.65 2.10 2.90
C GLN A 123 5.42 3.51 3.44
N VAL A 124 6.26 3.93 4.39
CA VAL A 124 6.14 5.26 5.03
C VAL A 124 6.27 6.40 4.00
N ASN A 125 7.01 6.20 2.92
CA ASN A 125 7.15 7.16 1.82
C ASN A 125 5.92 7.25 0.91
N GLU A 126 4.96 6.33 1.06
CA GLU A 126 3.68 6.29 0.35
C GLU A 126 2.54 6.83 1.23
N ALA A 127 2.89 7.60 2.25
CA ALA A 127 1.96 8.17 3.21
C ALA A 127 0.91 9.07 2.54
N LEU A 128 -0.25 9.18 3.17
CA LEU A 128 -1.33 10.02 2.71
C LEU A 128 -1.10 11.48 3.13
N HIS A 129 -1.06 12.37 2.15
CA HIS A 129 -0.94 13.81 2.37
C HIS A 129 -2.32 14.46 2.34
N LEU A 130 -2.60 15.24 3.37
CA LEU A 130 -3.90 15.86 3.58
C LEU A 130 -3.87 17.33 3.19
N SER A 131 -4.95 17.81 2.59
CA SER A 131 -5.27 19.23 2.57
C SER A 131 -5.76 19.68 3.95
N GLU A 132 -5.86 20.99 4.19
CA GLU A 132 -6.35 21.53 5.46
C GLU A 132 -7.78 21.04 5.76
N GLN A 133 -8.66 21.04 4.77
CA GLN A 133 -10.03 20.54 4.94
C GLN A 133 -10.06 19.04 5.26
N GLU A 134 -9.26 18.23 4.58
CA GLU A 134 -9.14 16.81 4.85
C GLU A 134 -8.58 16.53 6.24
N ARG A 135 -7.59 17.32 6.66
CA ARG A 135 -7.03 17.24 8.02
C ARG A 135 -8.09 17.51 9.10
N HIS A 136 -8.95 18.53 8.91
CA HIS A 136 -10.05 18.79 9.85
C HIS A 136 -11.01 17.60 9.94
N ILE A 137 -11.39 17.00 8.82
CA ILE A 137 -12.24 15.80 8.79
C ILE A 137 -11.60 14.64 9.58
N ILE A 138 -10.31 14.43 9.43
CA ILE A 138 -9.60 13.37 10.16
C ILE A 138 -9.57 13.65 11.67
N ILE A 139 -9.30 14.90 12.06
CA ILE A 139 -9.32 15.31 13.47
C ILE A 139 -10.71 15.12 14.07
N ASP A 140 -11.77 15.46 13.35
CA ASP A 140 -13.14 15.26 13.82
C ASP A 140 -13.48 13.77 13.98
N CYS A 141 -13.02 12.90 13.07
CA CYS A 141 -13.14 11.46 13.24
C CYS A 141 -12.42 10.97 14.50
N PHE A 142 -11.21 11.45 14.75
CA PHE A 142 -10.45 11.08 15.95
C PHE A 142 -11.15 11.57 17.22
N ARG A 143 -11.66 12.82 17.22
CA ARG A 143 -12.41 13.36 18.35
C ARG A 143 -13.67 12.56 18.64
N ASN A 144 -14.45 12.17 17.63
CA ASN A 144 -15.63 11.34 17.82
C ASN A 144 -15.32 9.98 18.45
N ILE A 145 -14.17 9.38 18.10
CA ILE A 145 -13.71 8.15 18.75
C ILE A 145 -13.30 8.45 20.21
N GLU A 146 -12.51 9.50 20.43
CA GLU A 146 -12.05 9.89 21.77
C GLU A 146 -13.20 10.21 22.72
N GLU A 147 -14.23 10.93 22.27
CA GLU A 147 -15.44 11.22 23.06
C GLU A 147 -16.12 9.95 23.53
N GLU A 148 -16.23 8.92 22.67
CA GLU A 148 -16.82 7.63 23.05
C GLU A 148 -15.99 6.90 24.12
N LEU A 149 -14.66 7.11 24.16
CA LEU A 149 -13.80 6.49 25.19
C LEU A 149 -14.02 7.06 26.59
N TYR A 150 -14.54 8.28 26.72
CA TYR A 150 -14.90 8.89 28.00
C TYR A 150 -16.29 8.48 28.50
N HIS A 151 -17.12 7.84 27.66
CA HIS A 151 -18.38 7.28 28.10
C HIS A 151 -18.19 5.93 28.78
N PRO A 152 -19.01 5.56 29.77
CA PRO A 152 -19.00 4.21 30.33
C PRO A 152 -19.21 3.15 29.26
N ILE A 153 -18.37 2.11 29.28
CA ILE A 153 -18.45 1.02 28.29
C ILE A 153 -19.80 0.29 28.44
N ASP A 154 -20.55 0.25 27.35
CA ASP A 154 -21.84 -0.45 27.25
C ASP A 154 -21.91 -1.35 26.00
N LYS A 155 -23.08 -1.96 25.77
CA LYS A 155 -23.32 -2.86 24.63
C LYS A 155 -23.26 -2.17 23.26
N HIS A 156 -23.24 -0.85 23.19
CA HIS A 156 -23.21 -0.06 21.96
C HIS A 156 -21.80 0.49 21.66
N SER A 157 -20.95 0.64 22.68
CA SER A 157 -19.63 1.29 22.60
C SER A 157 -18.77 0.67 21.49
N GLN A 158 -18.64 -0.65 21.42
CA GLN A 158 -17.87 -1.29 20.34
C GLN A 158 -18.39 -0.91 18.95
N ARG A 159 -19.71 -0.91 18.76
CA ARG A 159 -20.33 -0.59 17.47
C ARG A 159 -20.08 0.86 17.08
N LEU A 160 -20.24 1.79 18.01
CA LEU A 160 -20.01 3.22 17.76
C LEU A 160 -18.55 3.50 17.43
N ILE A 161 -17.62 2.98 18.22
CA ILE A 161 -16.18 3.12 17.97
C ILE A 161 -15.81 2.53 16.61
N VAL A 162 -16.22 1.29 16.30
CA VAL A 162 -15.90 0.65 15.02
C VAL A 162 -16.51 1.38 13.85
N SER A 163 -17.72 1.93 13.97
CA SER A 163 -18.35 2.72 12.91
C SER A 163 -17.59 4.03 12.63
N ASN A 164 -17.08 4.70 13.66
CA ASN A 164 -16.24 5.89 13.51
C ASN A 164 -14.87 5.54 12.88
N ILE A 165 -14.26 4.40 13.25
CA ILE A 165 -13.04 3.91 12.61
C ILE A 165 -13.30 3.60 11.12
N GLU A 166 -14.39 2.92 10.79
CA GLU A 166 -14.75 2.60 9.40
C GLU A 166 -14.99 3.87 8.58
N LEU A 167 -15.69 4.87 9.14
CA LEU A 167 -15.88 6.17 8.52
C LEU A 167 -14.54 6.87 8.23
N PHE A 168 -13.66 6.91 9.23
CA PHE A 168 -12.31 7.45 9.09
C PHE A 168 -11.53 6.74 7.95
N LEU A 169 -11.53 5.41 7.91
CA LEU A 169 -10.83 4.63 6.89
C LEU A 169 -11.41 4.89 5.48
N ASN A 170 -12.73 5.03 5.36
CA ASN A 170 -13.39 5.37 4.09
C ASN A 170 -13.01 6.77 3.59
N TYR A 171 -12.84 7.76 4.49
CA TYR A 171 -12.28 9.06 4.12
C TYR A 171 -10.84 8.91 3.61
N CYS A 172 -10.02 8.07 4.24
CA CYS A 172 -8.66 7.82 3.79
C CYS A 172 -8.60 7.21 2.38
N VAL A 173 -9.50 6.25 2.05
CA VAL A 173 -9.65 5.74 0.67
C VAL A 173 -9.90 6.88 -0.30
N ARG A 174 -10.89 7.74 -0.02
CA ARG A 174 -11.23 8.88 -0.87
C ARG A 174 -10.04 9.85 -1.05
N PHE A 175 -9.28 10.09 0.00
CA PHE A 175 -8.14 11.01 -0.05
C PHE A 175 -6.94 10.42 -0.79
N TYR A 176 -6.70 9.09 -0.69
CA TYR A 176 -5.75 8.41 -1.56
C TYR A 176 -6.16 8.47 -3.03
N ASP A 177 -7.45 8.30 -3.34
CA ASP A 177 -7.96 8.44 -4.71
C ASP A 177 -7.66 9.84 -5.26
N ARG A 178 -7.92 10.90 -4.48
CA ARG A 178 -7.53 12.27 -4.83
C ARG A 178 -6.01 12.40 -5.00
N GLN A 179 -5.21 11.82 -4.10
CA GLN A 179 -3.75 11.89 -4.15
C GLN A 179 -3.19 11.23 -5.42
N PHE A 180 -3.73 10.10 -5.86
CA PHE A 180 -3.37 9.48 -7.14
C PHE A 180 -3.66 10.44 -8.31
N ILE A 181 -4.82 11.08 -8.34
CA ILE A 181 -5.18 12.04 -9.41
C ILE A 181 -4.22 13.24 -9.40
N THR A 182 -3.94 13.82 -8.24
CA THR A 182 -3.08 15.02 -8.15
C THR A 182 -1.60 14.75 -8.45
N ARG A 183 -1.17 13.49 -8.45
CA ARG A 183 0.18 13.03 -8.79
C ARG A 183 0.30 12.50 -10.23
N GLU A 184 -0.61 12.82 -11.11
CA GLU A 184 -0.72 12.29 -12.48
C GLU A 184 0.62 12.30 -13.24
N ASN A 185 1.40 13.38 -13.17
CA ASN A 185 2.70 13.46 -13.87
C ASN A 185 3.72 12.46 -13.31
N VAL A 186 3.80 12.31 -11.99
CA VAL A 186 4.69 11.34 -11.34
C VAL A 186 4.24 9.91 -11.65
N ASN A 187 2.94 9.68 -11.62
CA ASN A 187 2.35 8.37 -11.93
C ASN A 187 2.61 7.97 -13.38
N LYS A 188 2.50 8.91 -14.33
CA LYS A 188 2.83 8.68 -15.76
C LYS A 188 4.30 8.32 -15.96
N ASP A 189 5.23 8.96 -15.23
CA ASP A 189 6.64 8.59 -15.25
C ASP A 189 6.87 7.16 -14.74
N ILE A 190 6.22 6.79 -13.64
CA ILE A 190 6.27 5.42 -13.08
C ILE A 190 5.72 4.42 -14.09
N LEU A 191 4.59 4.72 -14.75
CA LEU A 191 4.01 3.85 -15.78
C LEU A 191 4.94 3.68 -16.98
N THR A 192 5.53 4.78 -17.48
CA THR A 192 6.49 4.73 -18.59
C THR A 192 7.71 3.86 -18.22
N ARG A 193 8.25 4.02 -17.02
CA ARG A 193 9.35 3.18 -16.53
C ARG A 193 8.93 1.71 -16.39
N PHE A 194 7.72 1.45 -15.94
CA PHE A 194 7.18 0.10 -15.84
C PHE A 194 6.99 -0.54 -17.23
N GLU A 195 6.45 0.18 -18.20
CA GLU A 195 6.33 -0.30 -19.59
C GLU A 195 7.69 -0.64 -20.20
N ASN A 196 8.69 0.22 -19.99
CA ASN A 196 10.07 -0.05 -20.41
C ASN A 196 10.65 -1.29 -19.73
N LEU A 197 10.45 -1.43 -18.41
CA LEU A 197 10.86 -2.61 -17.65
C LEU A 197 10.24 -3.89 -18.20
N LEU A 198 8.94 -3.88 -18.53
CA LEU A 198 8.27 -5.03 -19.15
C LEU A 198 8.82 -5.32 -20.55
N ASN A 199 9.06 -4.28 -21.36
CA ASN A 199 9.68 -4.45 -22.66
C ASN A 199 11.04 -5.16 -22.53
N ASP A 200 11.95 -4.63 -21.71
CA ASP A 200 13.28 -5.20 -21.49
C ASP A 200 13.20 -6.63 -20.96
N TYR A 201 12.23 -6.91 -20.09
CA TYR A 201 12.03 -8.24 -19.52
C TYR A 201 11.64 -9.24 -20.61
N PHE A 202 10.64 -8.93 -21.44
CA PHE A 202 10.12 -9.84 -22.46
C PHE A 202 11.00 -9.96 -23.70
N TYR A 203 11.87 -8.98 -23.98
CA TYR A 203 12.89 -9.10 -25.03
C TYR A 203 14.17 -9.81 -24.56
N SER A 204 14.31 -10.10 -23.28
CA SER A 204 15.42 -10.92 -22.73
C SER A 204 15.04 -12.40 -22.64
N GLU A 205 15.98 -13.21 -22.14
CA GLU A 205 15.75 -14.64 -21.86
C GLU A 205 15.09 -14.89 -20.46
N LYS A 206 14.76 -13.84 -19.74
CA LYS A 206 14.20 -13.94 -18.38
C LYS A 206 12.86 -14.68 -18.32
N PRO A 207 11.90 -14.50 -19.25
CA PRO A 207 10.64 -15.24 -19.19
C PRO A 207 10.82 -16.75 -19.23
N GLU A 208 11.83 -17.25 -19.97
CA GLU A 208 12.16 -18.69 -20.05
C GLU A 208 12.89 -19.17 -18.79
N SER A 209 13.88 -18.41 -18.34
CA SER A 209 14.81 -18.83 -17.28
C SER A 209 14.28 -18.59 -15.87
N SER A 210 13.56 -17.50 -15.66
CA SER A 210 13.12 -17.01 -14.35
C SER A 210 11.59 -16.92 -14.20
N GLY A 211 10.84 -17.21 -15.26
CA GLY A 211 9.40 -17.10 -15.30
C GLY A 211 8.91 -15.65 -15.45
N LEU A 212 7.67 -15.39 -15.05
CA LEU A 212 7.06 -14.07 -15.19
C LEU A 212 7.50 -13.11 -14.08
N PRO A 213 7.63 -11.81 -14.37
CA PRO A 213 7.91 -10.82 -13.35
C PRO A 213 6.72 -10.73 -12.37
N THR A 214 7.02 -10.73 -11.07
CA THR A 214 6.00 -10.54 -10.03
C THR A 214 5.70 -9.05 -9.82
N VAL A 215 4.52 -8.75 -9.26
CA VAL A 215 4.19 -7.35 -8.87
C VAL A 215 5.25 -6.79 -7.92
N LYS A 216 5.75 -7.62 -7.00
CA LYS A 216 6.81 -7.24 -6.06
C LYS A 216 8.11 -6.88 -6.79
N TYR A 217 8.56 -7.71 -7.72
CA TYR A 217 9.75 -7.44 -8.53
C TYR A 217 9.64 -6.08 -9.26
N CYS A 218 8.50 -5.82 -9.92
CA CYS A 218 8.30 -4.56 -10.63
C CYS A 218 8.21 -3.36 -9.68
N ALA A 219 7.53 -3.50 -8.55
CA ALA A 219 7.42 -2.47 -7.53
C ALA A 219 8.80 -2.11 -6.93
N ASP A 220 9.63 -3.12 -6.61
CA ASP A 220 10.99 -2.91 -6.11
C ASP A 220 11.84 -2.10 -7.10
N GLN A 221 11.70 -2.32 -8.42
CA GLN A 221 12.38 -1.53 -9.46
C GLN A 221 11.88 -0.07 -9.54
N MET A 222 10.66 0.18 -9.10
CA MET A 222 10.06 1.52 -9.02
C MET A 222 10.27 2.17 -7.64
N HIS A 223 10.89 1.47 -6.68
CA HIS A 223 11.05 1.88 -5.27
C HIS A 223 9.71 2.11 -4.56
N LEU A 224 8.75 1.23 -4.83
CA LEU A 224 7.40 1.24 -4.28
C LEU A 224 7.07 -0.07 -3.58
N SER A 225 6.10 -0.04 -2.66
CA SER A 225 5.50 -1.26 -2.13
C SER A 225 4.66 -1.96 -3.20
N ALA A 226 4.55 -3.29 -3.12
CA ALA A 226 3.78 -4.07 -4.09
C ALA A 226 2.29 -3.66 -4.12
N ASN A 227 1.73 -3.31 -2.96
CA ASN A 227 0.33 -2.90 -2.85
C ASN A 227 0.10 -1.50 -3.44
N TYR A 228 0.93 -0.51 -3.07
CA TYR A 228 0.83 0.83 -3.65
C TYR A 228 1.00 0.80 -5.18
N PHE A 229 1.99 0.06 -5.68
CA PHE A 229 2.23 -0.10 -7.11
C PHE A 229 1.04 -0.77 -7.82
N GLY A 230 0.45 -1.82 -7.23
CA GLY A 230 -0.75 -2.47 -7.76
C GLY A 230 -1.95 -1.53 -7.83
N ASP A 231 -2.18 -0.75 -6.78
CA ASP A 231 -3.27 0.23 -6.71
C ASP A 231 -3.05 1.39 -7.70
N LEU A 232 -1.81 1.88 -7.82
CA LEU A 232 -1.43 2.89 -8.81
C LEU A 232 -1.73 2.41 -10.23
N ILE A 233 -1.26 1.20 -10.59
CA ILE A 233 -1.51 0.61 -11.92
C ILE A 233 -3.01 0.53 -12.19
N LYS A 234 -3.79 0.00 -11.24
CA LYS A 234 -5.24 -0.15 -11.39
C LYS A 234 -5.95 1.19 -11.57
N LYS A 235 -5.53 2.22 -10.83
CA LYS A 235 -6.10 3.58 -10.93
C LYS A 235 -5.79 4.24 -12.27
N GLU A 236 -4.53 4.19 -12.71
CA GLU A 236 -4.08 4.87 -13.91
C GLU A 236 -4.51 4.17 -15.21
N THR A 237 -4.59 2.82 -15.20
CA THR A 237 -4.85 2.04 -16.43
C THR A 237 -6.24 1.40 -16.48
N GLY A 238 -6.97 1.37 -15.36
CA GLY A 238 -8.23 0.64 -15.22
C GLY A 238 -8.05 -0.89 -15.21
N SER A 239 -6.82 -1.41 -15.29
CA SER A 239 -6.51 -2.83 -15.41
C SER A 239 -5.64 -3.31 -14.24
N SER A 240 -5.77 -4.58 -13.86
CA SER A 240 -4.87 -5.14 -12.85
C SER A 240 -3.46 -5.34 -13.43
N PHE A 241 -2.46 -5.45 -12.55
CA PHE A 241 -1.09 -5.82 -12.93
C PHE A 241 -1.05 -7.12 -13.74
N VAL A 242 -1.85 -8.12 -13.35
CA VAL A 242 -1.90 -9.42 -14.04
C VAL A 242 -2.47 -9.29 -15.45
N ASP A 243 -3.49 -8.43 -15.62
CA ASP A 243 -4.08 -8.18 -16.94
C ASP A 243 -3.10 -7.49 -17.89
N LEU A 244 -2.38 -6.47 -17.39
CA LEU A 244 -1.34 -5.78 -18.18
C LEU A 244 -0.19 -6.71 -18.54
N LEU A 245 0.25 -7.55 -17.60
CA LEU A 245 1.28 -8.55 -17.86
C LEU A 245 0.82 -9.55 -18.93
N THR A 246 -0.42 -10.02 -18.84
CA THR A 246 -1.00 -10.95 -19.83
C THR A 246 -1.10 -10.29 -21.20
N LYS A 247 -1.56 -9.03 -21.25
CA LYS A 247 -1.63 -8.27 -22.50
C LYS A 247 -0.24 -8.15 -23.14
N LYS A 248 0.77 -7.77 -22.38
CA LYS A 248 2.16 -7.64 -22.87
C LYS A 248 2.72 -8.95 -23.41
N ARG A 249 2.47 -10.07 -22.70
CA ARG A 249 2.86 -11.42 -23.16
C ARG A 249 2.27 -11.74 -24.54
N ILE A 250 0.99 -11.44 -24.74
CA ILE A 250 0.30 -11.71 -26.00
C ILE A 250 0.79 -10.77 -27.13
N GLU A 251 1.07 -9.50 -26.81
CA GLU A 251 1.65 -8.57 -27.76
C GLU A 251 3.02 -9.06 -28.26
N THR A 252 3.92 -9.43 -27.33
CA THR A 252 5.23 -10.01 -27.65
C THR A 252 5.09 -11.32 -28.47
N ALA A 253 4.16 -12.18 -28.07
CA ALA A 253 3.90 -13.42 -28.82
C ALA A 253 3.41 -13.13 -30.24
N ARG A 254 2.54 -12.13 -30.43
CA ARG A 254 2.06 -11.71 -31.75
C ARG A 254 3.20 -11.23 -32.65
N GLU A 255 4.11 -10.44 -32.11
CA GLU A 255 5.30 -10.01 -32.85
C GLU A 255 6.16 -11.19 -33.28
N LEU A 256 6.39 -12.17 -32.39
CA LEU A 256 7.16 -13.38 -32.70
C LEU A 256 6.44 -14.29 -33.72
N VAL A 257 5.12 -14.45 -33.61
CA VAL A 257 4.30 -15.22 -34.55
C VAL A 257 4.41 -14.65 -35.95
N LEU A 258 4.35 -13.32 -36.07
CA LEU A 258 4.41 -12.62 -37.37
C LEU A 258 5.83 -12.37 -37.87
N GLY A 259 6.80 -12.22 -36.99
CA GLY A 259 8.16 -11.77 -37.32
C GLY A 259 9.21 -12.86 -37.35
N SER A 260 8.89 -14.11 -36.97
CA SER A 260 9.88 -15.18 -36.90
C SER A 260 9.38 -16.51 -37.46
N SER A 261 10.33 -17.41 -37.77
CA SER A 261 10.07 -18.80 -38.14
C SER A 261 10.04 -19.76 -36.94
N MET A 262 10.06 -19.26 -35.71
CA MET A 262 10.03 -20.06 -34.48
C MET A 262 8.81 -20.96 -34.41
N LYS A 263 8.97 -22.17 -33.84
CA LYS A 263 7.84 -23.06 -33.59
C LYS A 263 6.93 -22.46 -32.54
N MET A 264 5.62 -22.75 -32.60
CA MET A 264 4.64 -22.23 -31.64
C MET A 264 4.95 -22.59 -30.18
N ARG A 265 5.60 -23.74 -29.96
CA ARG A 265 6.08 -24.15 -28.66
C ARG A 265 7.20 -23.24 -28.12
N GLU A 266 8.15 -22.93 -28.98
CA GLU A 266 9.29 -22.05 -28.64
C GLU A 266 8.80 -20.62 -28.34
N ILE A 267 7.79 -20.13 -29.11
CA ILE A 267 7.16 -18.83 -28.85
C ILE A 267 6.42 -18.85 -27.51
N ALA A 268 5.69 -19.94 -27.21
CA ALA A 268 5.01 -20.10 -25.92
C ALA A 268 6.01 -20.04 -24.76
N GLU A 269 7.09 -20.83 -24.81
CA GLU A 269 8.16 -20.86 -23.81
C GLU A 269 8.83 -19.50 -23.66
N ARG A 270 9.15 -18.82 -24.75
CA ARG A 270 9.77 -17.48 -24.74
C ARG A 270 8.84 -16.40 -24.15
N CYS A 271 7.54 -16.57 -24.25
CA CYS A 271 6.56 -15.70 -23.59
C CYS A 271 6.21 -16.16 -22.16
N GLY A 272 6.93 -17.13 -21.59
CA GLY A 272 6.74 -17.65 -20.23
C GLY A 272 5.50 -18.52 -20.06
N TYR A 273 5.03 -19.20 -21.12
CA TYR A 273 4.00 -20.23 -21.02
C TYR A 273 4.64 -21.60 -20.93
N SER A 274 4.31 -22.34 -19.90
CA SER A 274 4.74 -23.75 -19.73
C SER A 274 3.97 -24.72 -20.60
N ASP A 275 2.79 -24.34 -21.08
CA ASP A 275 1.90 -25.18 -21.90
C ASP A 275 1.47 -24.43 -23.18
N GLN A 276 1.75 -25.08 -24.33
CA GLN A 276 1.44 -24.54 -25.65
C GLN A 276 -0.08 -24.46 -25.93
N HIS A 277 -0.89 -25.36 -25.37
CA HIS A 277 -2.34 -25.34 -25.58
C HIS A 277 -2.97 -24.18 -24.81
N TYR A 278 -2.52 -23.97 -23.57
CA TYR A 278 -2.94 -22.83 -22.78
C TYR A 278 -2.49 -21.50 -23.42
N PHE A 279 -1.27 -21.44 -23.94
CA PHE A 279 -0.83 -20.31 -24.76
C PHE A 279 -1.75 -20.02 -25.94
N SER A 280 -2.06 -21.04 -26.75
CA SER A 280 -2.94 -20.91 -27.93
C SER A 280 -4.34 -20.45 -27.55
N TYR A 281 -4.87 -20.93 -26.42
CA TYR A 281 -6.14 -20.49 -25.86
C TYR A 281 -6.12 -19.01 -25.48
N CYS A 282 -5.11 -18.59 -24.70
CA CYS A 282 -4.95 -17.19 -24.30
C CYS A 282 -4.76 -16.27 -25.53
N PHE A 283 -3.91 -16.66 -26.45
CA PHE A 283 -3.66 -15.90 -27.68
C PHE A 283 -4.95 -15.71 -28.49
N LYS A 284 -5.72 -16.79 -28.73
CA LYS A 284 -7.00 -16.70 -29.44
C LYS A 284 -8.01 -15.82 -28.71
N LYS A 285 -8.05 -15.90 -27.38
CA LYS A 285 -8.92 -15.05 -26.55
C LYS A 285 -8.63 -13.56 -26.73
N TYR A 286 -7.37 -13.19 -26.83
CA TYR A 286 -6.94 -11.79 -26.95
C TYR A 286 -6.89 -11.28 -28.39
N CYS A 287 -6.46 -12.12 -29.35
CA CYS A 287 -6.27 -11.72 -30.75
C CYS A 287 -7.46 -12.08 -31.65
N GLY A 288 -8.44 -12.84 -31.15
CA GLY A 288 -9.58 -13.31 -31.94
C GLY A 288 -9.31 -14.55 -32.79
N VAL A 289 -8.05 -14.76 -33.20
CA VAL A 289 -7.61 -15.88 -34.05
C VAL A 289 -6.50 -16.69 -33.37
N SER A 290 -6.32 -17.96 -33.80
CA SER A 290 -5.22 -18.76 -33.25
C SER A 290 -3.85 -18.30 -33.74
N PRO A 291 -2.74 -18.57 -33.01
CA PRO A 291 -1.39 -18.22 -33.45
C PRO A 291 -1.05 -18.78 -34.83
N ASN A 292 -1.45 -20.03 -35.11
CA ASN A 292 -1.22 -20.66 -36.42
C ASN A 292 -2.01 -19.98 -37.54
N ALA A 293 -3.28 -19.65 -37.29
CA ALA A 293 -4.12 -18.96 -38.30
C ALA A 293 -3.53 -17.57 -38.59
N MET A 294 -3.12 -16.81 -37.56
CA MET A 294 -2.49 -15.50 -37.74
C MET A 294 -1.18 -15.54 -38.56
N ARG A 295 -0.40 -16.63 -38.43
CA ARG A 295 0.82 -16.82 -39.23
C ARG A 295 0.49 -17.10 -40.69
N GLN A 296 -0.53 -17.95 -40.96
CA GLN A 296 -0.95 -18.32 -42.32
C GLN A 296 -1.56 -17.12 -43.09
N GLU A 297 -2.27 -16.23 -42.41
CA GLU A 297 -2.83 -15.03 -43.07
C GLU A 297 -1.76 -14.05 -43.58
N LYS A 298 -0.49 -14.19 -43.14
CA LYS A 298 0.64 -13.36 -43.58
C LYS A 298 1.44 -13.98 -44.77
N GLU A 299 1.37 -15.30 -44.93
CA GLU A 299 1.97 -16.02 -46.05
C GLU A 299 1.09 -15.88 -47.32
#